data_5f4de8a4eb8a3cdabd87a5b1d7dbfa0c
#
_entry.id   5f4de8a4eb8a3cdabd87a5b1d7dbfa0c
#
_cell.length_a   1.000
_cell.length_b   1.000
_cell.length_c   1.000
_cell.angle_alpha   90.00
_cell.angle_beta   90.00
_cell.angle_gamma   90.00
#
_symmetry.space_group_name_H-M   'P 1'
#
loop_
_entity.id
_entity.type
_entity.pdbx_description
1 polymer ?
#
loop_
_entity_poly.entity_id
_entity_poly.type
_entity_poly.pdbx_seq_one_letter_code
_entity_poly.pdbx_strand_id
1 'polypeptide(L)'
;RHQHAMQFADRLNNVETSAIRELFKLLGKPGIISFAGGFPDSAMFDVDGIREASQRALAEEPGGALQYGATEGYEPLREQLSAFMAAKGAKDVAPGQLIVTTGSQQALDLLGKTMISPGDKVIVEGPTFLATIQCFRLYGADLVSAPIDGQGVKTDELERLIAEHRPKLVYLIPTFGNPSGAMLSLERRRRVLELAVKYQTLIVEDDPYGDLYFGEAPPPSLLALSPQVPGSRDLLAHCGSLSKVLSP
;
A
#
# COMPACT_ATOMS: atom_id res chain seq x y z
N ARG A 1 -49.28 2.18 -3.34
CA ARG A 1 -48.14 1.26 -3.01
C ARG A 1 -46.87 2.03 -3.29
N HIS A 2 -46.24 2.61 -2.26
CA HIS A 2 -44.91 3.22 -2.39
C HIS A 2 -43.90 2.11 -2.68
N GLN A 3 -43.40 2.05 -3.89
CA GLN A 3 -42.20 1.26 -4.18
C GLN A 3 -41.06 1.93 -3.42
N HIS A 4 -40.64 1.37 -2.28
CA HIS A 4 -39.38 1.72 -1.67
C HIS A 4 -38.27 1.24 -2.62
N ALA A 5 -37.74 2.16 -3.42
CA ALA A 5 -36.53 1.87 -4.17
C ALA A 5 -35.40 1.51 -3.19
N MET A 6 -34.65 0.46 -3.51
CA MET A 6 -33.47 0.09 -2.73
C MET A 6 -32.51 1.27 -2.67
N GLN A 7 -32.08 1.63 -1.47
CA GLN A 7 -31.11 2.71 -1.26
C GLN A 7 -29.74 2.11 -0.90
N PHE A 8 -28.71 2.59 -1.54
CA PHE A 8 -27.33 2.30 -1.16
C PHE A 8 -26.95 3.08 0.10
N ALA A 9 -25.84 2.65 0.74
CA ALA A 9 -25.31 3.36 1.89
C ALA A 9 -24.91 4.80 1.52
N ASP A 10 -25.13 5.75 2.42
CA ASP A 10 -24.84 7.18 2.20
C ASP A 10 -23.39 7.45 1.78
N ARG A 11 -22.46 6.61 2.23
CA ARG A 11 -21.06 6.70 1.84
C ARG A 11 -20.81 6.57 0.34
N LEU A 12 -21.77 6.02 -0.42
CA LEU A 12 -21.68 5.85 -1.87
C LEU A 12 -22.19 7.07 -2.65
N ASN A 13 -22.83 8.03 -2.00
CA ASN A 13 -23.42 9.19 -2.67
C ASN A 13 -22.37 10.10 -3.34
N ASN A 14 -21.12 10.07 -2.82
CA ASN A 14 -20.01 10.89 -3.29
C ASN A 14 -18.93 10.08 -4.01
N VAL A 15 -19.24 8.85 -4.46
CA VAL A 15 -18.28 8.02 -5.20
C VAL A 15 -18.31 8.44 -6.68
N GLU A 16 -17.20 9.03 -7.12
CA GLU A 16 -17.00 9.35 -8.54
C GLU A 16 -16.54 8.10 -9.29
N THR A 17 -17.05 7.92 -10.51
CA THR A 17 -16.55 6.89 -11.42
C THR A 17 -15.11 7.22 -11.83
N SER A 18 -14.21 6.25 -11.73
CA SER A 18 -12.82 6.44 -12.12
C SER A 18 -12.70 6.69 -13.62
N ALA A 19 -12.16 7.86 -14.01
CA ALA A 19 -11.82 8.16 -15.39
C ALA A 19 -10.82 7.13 -15.98
N ILE A 20 -9.96 6.57 -15.14
CA ILE A 20 -9.00 5.50 -15.54
C ILE A 20 -9.76 4.24 -15.95
N ARG A 21 -10.86 3.90 -15.27
CA ARG A 21 -11.67 2.73 -15.63
C ARG A 21 -12.30 2.86 -17.00
N GLU A 22 -12.69 4.07 -17.41
CA GLU A 22 -13.18 4.34 -18.76
C GLU A 22 -12.06 4.19 -19.80
N LEU A 23 -10.85 4.62 -19.49
CA LEU A 23 -9.68 4.41 -20.34
C LEU A 23 -9.36 2.92 -20.53
N PHE A 24 -9.53 2.08 -19.50
CA PHE A 24 -9.31 0.64 -19.62
C PHE A 24 -10.21 -0.04 -20.65
N LYS A 25 -11.38 0.48 -20.91
CA LYS A 25 -12.26 -0.01 -22.00
C LYS A 25 -11.65 0.16 -23.40
N LEU A 26 -10.65 1.02 -23.52
CA LEU A 26 -9.95 1.25 -24.80
C LEU A 26 -8.75 0.33 -24.98
N LEU A 27 -8.26 -0.34 -23.93
CA LEU A 27 -7.02 -1.14 -23.94
C LEU A 27 -7.09 -2.36 -24.87
N GLY A 28 -8.28 -2.88 -25.15
CA GLY A 28 -8.48 -4.04 -26.03
C GLY A 28 -8.53 -3.70 -27.53
N LYS A 29 -8.35 -2.44 -27.91
CA LYS A 29 -8.40 -2.05 -29.34
C LYS A 29 -7.07 -2.33 -30.04
N PRO A 30 -7.07 -2.99 -31.22
CA PRO A 30 -5.83 -3.25 -31.96
C PRO A 30 -5.07 -1.97 -32.30
N GLY A 31 -3.75 -2.01 -32.20
CA GLY A 31 -2.85 -0.89 -32.56
C GLY A 31 -2.66 0.17 -31.48
N ILE A 32 -3.27 0.02 -30.28
CA ILE A 32 -3.06 0.92 -29.15
C ILE A 32 -1.93 0.39 -28.28
N ILE A 33 -0.90 1.23 -28.05
CA ILE A 33 0.11 1.01 -27.02
C ILE A 33 -0.32 1.85 -25.81
N SER A 34 -0.66 1.18 -24.69
CA SER A 34 -1.18 1.85 -23.51
C SER A 34 -0.14 1.97 -22.40
N PHE A 35 -0.02 3.18 -21.86
CA PHE A 35 0.72 3.46 -20.63
C PHE A 35 -0.21 3.81 -19.44
N ALA A 36 -1.52 3.56 -19.59
CA ALA A 36 -2.53 3.98 -18.60
C ALA A 36 -2.59 3.07 -17.37
N GLY A 37 -2.17 1.81 -17.47
CA GLY A 37 -2.21 0.86 -16.37
C GLY A 37 -0.86 0.17 -16.16
N GLY A 38 -0.45 0.02 -14.90
CA GLY A 38 0.78 -0.67 -14.51
C GLY A 38 0.59 -2.18 -14.40
N PHE A 39 -0.02 -2.83 -15.38
CA PHE A 39 -0.16 -4.28 -15.39
C PHE A 39 1.19 -4.96 -15.62
N PRO A 40 1.53 -6.00 -14.83
CA PRO A 40 2.67 -6.85 -15.16
C PRO A 40 2.50 -7.49 -16.54
N ASP A 41 3.61 -7.68 -17.24
CA ASP A 41 3.60 -8.40 -18.51
C ASP A 41 3.26 -9.88 -18.27
N SER A 42 2.12 -10.32 -18.77
CA SER A 42 1.62 -11.68 -18.59
C SER A 42 2.55 -12.76 -19.19
N ALA A 43 3.36 -12.40 -20.18
CA ALA A 43 4.34 -13.32 -20.77
C ALA A 43 5.53 -13.59 -19.84
N MET A 44 5.75 -12.75 -18.83
CA MET A 44 6.86 -12.87 -17.89
C MET A 44 6.50 -13.57 -16.58
N PHE A 45 5.26 -14.01 -16.39
CA PHE A 45 4.89 -14.77 -15.19
C PHE A 45 5.59 -16.13 -15.18
N ASP A 46 6.11 -16.51 -14.01
CA ASP A 46 6.70 -17.83 -13.77
C ASP A 46 5.62 -18.90 -13.61
N VAL A 47 4.98 -19.24 -14.72
CA VAL A 47 3.89 -20.22 -14.75
C VAL A 47 4.37 -21.61 -14.30
N ASP A 48 5.58 -22.01 -14.70
CA ASP A 48 6.13 -23.32 -14.36
C ASP A 48 6.46 -23.43 -12.87
N GLY A 49 7.08 -22.41 -12.29
CA GLY A 49 7.36 -22.35 -10.86
C GLY A 49 6.09 -22.34 -10.01
N ILE A 50 5.06 -21.58 -10.42
CA ILE A 50 3.76 -21.56 -9.72
C ILE A 50 3.08 -22.94 -9.83
N ARG A 51 3.12 -23.58 -10.99
CA ARG A 51 2.55 -24.93 -11.20
C ARG A 51 3.23 -25.95 -10.29
N GLU A 52 4.57 -25.96 -10.27
CA GLU A 52 5.35 -26.84 -9.41
C GLU A 52 5.05 -26.63 -7.93
N ALA A 53 5.05 -25.38 -7.47
CA ALA A 53 4.73 -25.04 -6.09
C ALA A 53 3.31 -25.47 -5.69
N SER A 54 2.33 -25.29 -6.57
CA SER A 54 0.95 -25.71 -6.34
C SER A 54 0.82 -27.24 -6.26
N GLN A 55 1.48 -27.95 -7.16
CA GLN A 55 1.50 -29.43 -7.14
C GLN A 55 2.15 -29.96 -5.86
N ARG A 56 3.26 -29.36 -5.43
CA ARG A 56 3.95 -29.75 -4.20
C ARG A 56 3.09 -29.49 -2.96
N ALA A 57 2.46 -28.34 -2.86
CA ALA A 57 1.58 -28.01 -1.74
C ALA A 57 0.41 -29.00 -1.60
N LEU A 58 -0.21 -29.39 -2.72
CA LEU A 58 -1.31 -30.34 -2.72
C LEU A 58 -0.84 -31.78 -2.48
N ALA A 59 0.38 -32.14 -2.85
CA ALA A 59 0.94 -33.48 -2.63
C ALA A 59 1.44 -33.68 -1.19
N GLU A 60 2.12 -32.67 -0.62
CA GLU A 60 2.77 -32.77 0.67
C GLU A 60 1.84 -32.47 1.84
N GLU A 61 0.99 -31.42 1.70
CA GLU A 61 0.11 -30.94 2.78
C GLU A 61 -1.30 -30.57 2.27
N PRO A 62 -2.03 -31.50 1.65
CA PRO A 62 -3.35 -31.17 1.08
C PRO A 62 -4.34 -30.65 2.14
N GLY A 63 -4.27 -31.17 3.36
CA GLY A 63 -5.10 -30.71 4.46
C GLY A 63 -4.84 -29.27 4.83
N GLY A 64 -3.58 -28.89 4.98
CA GLY A 64 -3.19 -27.50 5.28
C GLY A 64 -3.44 -26.55 4.14
N ALA A 65 -3.22 -27.02 2.90
CA ALA A 65 -3.40 -26.18 1.70
C ALA A 65 -4.87 -25.83 1.42
N LEU A 66 -5.82 -26.70 1.79
CA LEU A 66 -7.25 -26.56 1.45
C LEU A 66 -8.14 -26.19 2.62
N GLN A 67 -7.67 -26.30 3.87
CA GLN A 67 -8.45 -26.02 5.08
C GLN A 67 -8.46 -24.52 5.41
N TYR A 68 -9.41 -24.14 6.26
CA TYR A 68 -9.37 -22.82 6.91
C TYR A 68 -8.06 -22.65 7.69
N GLY A 69 -7.51 -21.43 7.65
CA GLY A 69 -6.30 -21.04 8.39
C GLY A 69 -6.56 -19.93 9.39
N ALA A 70 -5.48 -19.43 9.99
CA ALA A 70 -5.52 -18.28 10.89
C ALA A 70 -6.00 -17.03 10.15
N THR A 71 -6.72 -16.16 10.85
CA THR A 71 -7.22 -14.88 10.29
C THR A 71 -6.10 -14.00 9.77
N GLU A 72 -4.93 -14.02 10.43
CA GLU A 72 -3.74 -13.27 10.05
C GLU A 72 -3.04 -13.82 8.81
N GLY A 73 -3.41 -15.00 8.37
CA GLY A 73 -2.80 -15.69 7.24
C GLY A 73 -2.02 -16.94 7.64
N TYR A 74 -1.69 -17.75 6.65
CA TYR A 74 -0.96 -19.00 6.81
C TYR A 74 0.40 -18.77 7.46
N GLU A 75 0.65 -19.39 8.61
CA GLU A 75 1.84 -19.14 9.42
C GLU A 75 3.16 -19.36 8.67
N PRO A 76 3.35 -20.47 7.94
CA PRO A 76 4.59 -20.66 7.17
C PRO A 76 4.82 -19.57 6.11
N LEU A 77 3.76 -19.01 5.53
CA LEU A 77 3.89 -17.87 4.61
C LEU A 77 4.35 -16.62 5.36
N ARG A 78 3.80 -16.34 6.54
CA ARG A 78 4.22 -15.19 7.36
C ARG A 78 5.68 -15.32 7.80
N GLU A 79 6.15 -16.52 8.12
CA GLU A 79 7.57 -16.80 8.42
C GLU A 79 8.46 -16.49 7.21
N GLN A 80 8.07 -16.95 6.01
CA GLN A 80 8.82 -16.67 4.78
C GLN A 80 8.82 -15.17 4.44
N LEU A 81 7.70 -14.48 4.63
CA LEU A 81 7.61 -13.03 4.43
C LEU A 81 8.50 -12.27 5.42
N SER A 82 8.54 -12.70 6.68
CA SER A 82 9.45 -12.13 7.69
C SER A 82 10.92 -12.27 7.27
N ALA A 83 11.32 -13.45 6.80
CA ALA A 83 12.66 -13.69 6.28
C ALA A 83 12.97 -12.87 5.01
N PHE A 84 12.01 -12.78 4.10
CA PHE A 84 12.13 -11.97 2.89
C PHE A 84 12.31 -10.47 3.20
N MET A 85 11.54 -9.95 4.15
CA MET A 85 11.67 -8.56 4.60
C MET A 85 13.02 -8.32 5.30
N ALA A 86 13.48 -9.26 6.11
CA ALA A 86 14.77 -9.18 6.78
C ALA A 86 15.93 -9.14 5.76
N ALA A 87 15.87 -9.93 4.70
CA ALA A 87 16.84 -9.90 3.61
C ALA A 87 16.92 -8.55 2.90
N LYS A 88 15.82 -7.77 2.93
CA LYS A 88 15.72 -6.41 2.39
C LYS A 88 16.04 -5.31 3.39
N GLY A 89 16.52 -5.66 4.57
CA GLY A 89 16.93 -4.73 5.61
C GLY A 89 15.87 -4.43 6.68
N ALA A 90 14.64 -4.88 6.53
CA ALA A 90 13.60 -4.77 7.57
C ALA A 90 13.72 -5.95 8.54
N LYS A 91 14.69 -5.86 9.43
CA LYS A 91 14.99 -6.86 10.47
C LYS A 91 13.99 -6.76 11.62
N ASP A 92 13.87 -7.83 12.39
CA ASP A 92 13.05 -7.89 13.61
C ASP A 92 11.54 -7.71 13.38
N VAL A 93 11.06 -8.05 12.19
CA VAL A 93 9.62 -8.17 11.92
C VAL A 93 9.22 -9.61 12.23
N ALA A 94 8.65 -9.84 13.40
CA ALA A 94 8.17 -11.16 13.77
C ALA A 94 6.96 -11.59 12.92
N PRO A 95 6.78 -12.88 12.61
CA PRO A 95 5.63 -13.37 11.87
C PRO A 95 4.27 -12.93 12.47
N GLY A 96 4.19 -12.82 13.79
CA GLY A 96 2.99 -12.32 14.50
C GLY A 96 2.66 -10.84 14.28
N GLN A 97 3.56 -10.08 13.67
CA GLN A 97 3.34 -8.67 13.27
C GLN A 97 2.88 -8.53 11.82
N LEU A 98 2.72 -9.65 11.12
CA LEU A 98 2.31 -9.69 9.71
C LEU A 98 0.87 -10.17 9.58
N ILE A 99 0.15 -9.53 8.71
CA ILE A 99 -1.18 -9.96 8.24
C ILE A 99 -1.10 -10.14 6.73
N VAL A 100 -1.54 -11.30 6.25
CA VAL A 100 -1.67 -11.57 4.81
C VAL A 100 -3.07 -11.16 4.38
N THR A 101 -3.14 -10.31 3.36
CA THR A 101 -4.39 -9.81 2.82
C THR A 101 -4.55 -10.18 1.34
N THR A 102 -5.76 -10.07 0.83
CA THR A 102 -6.06 -10.22 -0.60
C THR A 102 -5.63 -8.93 -1.33
N GLY A 103 -4.32 -8.81 -1.55
CA GLY A 103 -3.68 -7.63 -2.10
C GLY A 103 -3.61 -6.45 -1.13
N SER A 104 -2.81 -5.43 -1.49
CA SER A 104 -2.65 -4.22 -0.68
C SER A 104 -3.94 -3.38 -0.61
N GLN A 105 -4.84 -3.52 -1.59
CA GLN A 105 -6.13 -2.84 -1.54
C GLN A 105 -6.97 -3.24 -0.33
N GLN A 106 -6.97 -4.51 0.06
CA GLN A 106 -7.63 -4.96 1.29
C GLN A 106 -6.92 -4.41 2.53
N ALA A 107 -5.59 -4.36 2.54
CA ALA A 107 -4.85 -3.76 3.65
C ALA A 107 -5.22 -2.29 3.85
N LEU A 108 -5.31 -1.52 2.76
CA LEU A 108 -5.74 -0.11 2.81
C LEU A 108 -7.19 0.04 3.25
N ASP A 109 -8.08 -0.84 2.80
CA ASP A 109 -9.48 -0.87 3.24
C ASP A 109 -9.60 -1.16 4.74
N LEU A 110 -8.85 -2.12 5.25
CA LEU A 110 -8.80 -2.43 6.67
C LEU A 110 -8.25 -1.27 7.50
N LEU A 111 -7.21 -0.59 7.03
CA LEU A 111 -6.68 0.61 7.67
C LEU A 111 -7.71 1.73 7.68
N GLY A 112 -8.38 1.99 6.57
CA GLY A 112 -9.47 2.96 6.51
C GLY A 112 -10.59 2.63 7.49
N LYS A 113 -11.04 1.40 7.50
CA LYS A 113 -12.11 0.90 8.37
C LYS A 113 -11.78 1.02 9.86
N THR A 114 -10.53 0.74 10.24
CA THR A 114 -10.11 0.71 11.65
C THR A 114 -9.66 2.07 12.17
N MET A 115 -9.16 2.95 11.30
CA MET A 115 -8.51 4.19 11.72
C MET A 115 -9.30 5.44 11.41
N ILE A 116 -10.17 5.43 10.39
CA ILE A 116 -10.80 6.65 9.88
C ILE A 116 -12.26 6.71 10.28
N SER A 117 -12.62 7.81 10.97
CA SER A 117 -14.00 8.24 11.18
C SER A 117 -14.36 9.37 10.23
N PRO A 118 -15.65 9.53 9.88
CA PRO A 118 -16.07 10.65 9.02
C PRO A 118 -15.59 12.01 9.52
N GLY A 119 -14.94 12.77 8.65
CA GLY A 119 -14.37 14.09 8.95
C GLY A 119 -12.92 14.07 9.43
N ASP A 120 -12.34 12.89 9.71
CA ASP A 120 -10.92 12.81 10.07
C ASP A 120 -10.04 13.27 8.91
N LYS A 121 -9.01 14.05 9.25
CA LYS A 121 -7.99 14.48 8.28
C LYS A 121 -7.04 13.33 7.99
N VAL A 122 -6.75 13.15 6.72
CA VAL A 122 -5.73 12.20 6.22
C VAL A 122 -4.85 12.94 5.23
N ILE A 123 -3.54 12.94 5.46
CA ILE A 123 -2.58 13.54 4.54
C ILE A 123 -2.15 12.49 3.51
N VAL A 124 -2.18 12.89 2.25
CA VAL A 124 -1.70 12.09 1.11
C VAL A 124 -0.72 12.91 0.28
N GLU A 125 0.12 12.25 -0.50
CA GLU A 125 0.96 12.95 -1.48
C GLU A 125 0.09 13.58 -2.59
N GLY A 126 0.51 14.69 -3.10
CA GLY A 126 -0.15 15.36 -4.21
C GLY A 126 0.73 15.41 -5.46
N PRO A 127 0.51 14.49 -6.43
CA PRO A 127 -0.54 13.45 -6.53
C PRO A 127 -0.20 12.12 -5.85
N THR A 128 -1.21 11.26 -5.67
CA THR A 128 -1.04 9.89 -5.13
C THR A 128 -1.97 8.89 -5.83
N PHE A 129 -1.93 7.64 -5.38
CA PHE A 129 -2.70 6.53 -5.95
C PHE A 129 -4.20 6.72 -5.80
N LEU A 130 -4.90 6.75 -6.93
CA LEU A 130 -6.33 7.07 -6.98
C LEU A 130 -7.20 6.09 -6.17
N ALA A 131 -6.87 4.79 -6.20
CA ALA A 131 -7.67 3.81 -5.47
C ALA A 131 -7.60 4.01 -3.95
N THR A 132 -6.49 4.49 -3.41
CA THR A 132 -6.36 4.85 -2.00
C THR A 132 -7.21 6.07 -1.65
N ILE A 133 -7.21 7.09 -2.51
CA ILE A 133 -8.06 8.27 -2.36
C ILE A 133 -9.54 7.84 -2.28
N GLN A 134 -9.99 7.02 -3.20
CA GLN A 134 -11.37 6.52 -3.24
C GLN A 134 -11.70 5.68 -2.00
N CYS A 135 -10.79 4.80 -1.59
CA CYS A 135 -10.95 3.96 -0.41
C CYS A 135 -11.12 4.79 0.86
N PHE A 136 -10.24 5.74 1.11
CA PHE A 136 -10.30 6.56 2.33
C PHE A 136 -11.49 7.51 2.35
N ARG A 137 -11.89 8.03 1.20
CA ARG A 137 -13.12 8.83 1.06
C ARG A 137 -14.38 8.04 1.41
N LEU A 138 -14.43 6.74 1.11
CA LEU A 138 -15.54 5.87 1.52
C LEU A 138 -15.72 5.81 3.04
N TYR A 139 -14.63 5.95 3.79
CA TYR A 139 -14.66 6.03 5.25
C TYR A 139 -14.84 7.44 5.78
N GLY A 140 -15.07 8.41 4.91
CA GLY A 140 -15.34 9.80 5.26
C GLY A 140 -14.11 10.64 5.53
N ALA A 141 -12.92 10.21 5.07
CA ALA A 141 -11.71 11.00 5.20
C ALA A 141 -11.81 12.35 4.50
N ASP A 142 -11.35 13.39 5.18
CA ASP A 142 -11.06 14.69 4.59
C ASP A 142 -9.58 14.72 4.20
N LEU A 143 -9.32 14.63 2.89
CA LEU A 143 -7.96 14.47 2.38
C LEU A 143 -7.25 15.82 2.26
N VAL A 144 -6.03 15.85 2.77
CA VAL A 144 -5.11 16.99 2.68
C VAL A 144 -3.92 16.58 1.83
N SER A 145 -3.65 17.35 0.78
CA SER A 145 -2.57 17.06 -0.16
C SER A 145 -1.26 17.69 0.29
N ALA A 146 -0.21 16.89 0.41
CA ALA A 146 1.14 17.37 0.68
C ALA A 146 1.93 17.48 -0.63
N PRO A 147 2.62 18.62 -0.90
CA PRO A 147 3.37 18.79 -2.12
C PRO A 147 4.58 17.86 -2.18
N ILE A 148 4.90 17.42 -3.39
CA ILE A 148 6.06 16.59 -3.71
C ILE A 148 6.98 17.28 -4.70
N ASP A 149 8.22 16.83 -4.77
CA ASP A 149 9.18 17.11 -5.83
C ASP A 149 9.88 15.83 -6.29
N GLY A 150 10.98 15.93 -7.04
CA GLY A 150 11.72 14.76 -7.53
C GLY A 150 12.29 13.87 -6.42
N GLN A 151 12.37 14.36 -5.19
CA GLN A 151 12.82 13.60 -4.01
C GLN A 151 11.64 13.14 -3.09
N GLY A 152 10.43 13.15 -3.60
CA GLY A 152 9.24 12.74 -2.86
C GLY A 152 8.58 13.88 -2.08
N VAL A 153 7.81 13.54 -1.05
CA VAL A 153 7.10 14.54 -0.24
C VAL A 153 8.08 15.55 0.38
N LYS A 154 7.72 16.84 0.29
CA LYS A 154 8.47 17.92 0.91
C LYS A 154 8.22 17.89 2.43
N THR A 155 9.24 17.52 3.19
CA THR A 155 9.07 17.23 4.62
C THR A 155 8.79 18.45 5.47
N ASP A 156 9.25 19.63 5.08
CA ASP A 156 8.90 20.89 5.77
C ASP A 156 7.42 21.22 5.62
N GLU A 157 6.89 21.05 4.40
CA GLU A 157 5.46 21.22 4.13
C GLU A 157 4.63 20.12 4.83
N LEU A 158 5.12 18.88 4.85
CA LEU A 158 4.47 17.80 5.57
C LEU A 158 4.37 18.11 7.06
N GLU A 159 5.45 18.60 7.68
CA GLU A 159 5.42 19.00 9.09
C GLU A 159 4.39 20.09 9.34
N ARG A 160 4.35 21.12 8.50
CA ARG A 160 3.37 22.21 8.62
C ARG A 160 1.94 21.66 8.56
N LEU A 161 1.66 20.78 7.62
CA LEU A 161 0.34 20.18 7.45
C LEU A 161 -0.04 19.28 8.62
N ILE A 162 0.89 18.49 9.15
CA ILE A 162 0.65 17.66 10.34
C ILE A 162 0.33 18.54 11.55
N ALA A 163 1.10 19.59 11.76
CA ALA A 163 0.89 20.51 12.88
C ALA A 163 -0.46 21.24 12.80
N GLU A 164 -0.85 21.67 11.59
CA GLU A 164 -2.11 22.40 11.35
C GLU A 164 -3.33 21.47 11.44
N HIS A 165 -3.31 20.35 10.75
CA HIS A 165 -4.49 19.49 10.55
C HIS A 165 -4.64 18.35 11.54
N ARG A 166 -3.57 18.00 12.27
CA ARG A 166 -3.58 16.86 13.21
C ARG A 166 -4.21 15.60 12.60
N PRO A 167 -3.64 15.07 11.48
CA PRO A 167 -4.24 14.01 10.73
C PRO A 167 -4.30 12.71 11.55
N LYS A 168 -5.26 11.86 11.22
CA LYS A 168 -5.34 10.50 11.75
C LYS A 168 -4.17 9.65 11.27
N LEU A 169 -3.80 9.81 9.99
CA LEU A 169 -2.66 9.14 9.37
C LEU A 169 -2.13 9.95 8.18
N VAL A 170 -0.91 9.61 7.79
CA VAL A 170 -0.25 10.10 6.57
C VAL A 170 0.01 8.88 5.67
N TYR A 171 -0.49 8.92 4.45
CA TYR A 171 -0.28 7.87 3.44
C TYR A 171 0.78 8.30 2.44
N LEU A 172 1.84 7.49 2.31
CA LEU A 172 2.97 7.74 1.41
C LEU A 172 3.28 6.50 0.56
N ILE A 173 3.75 6.75 -0.66
CA ILE A 173 4.41 5.76 -1.51
C ILE A 173 5.87 6.22 -1.67
N PRO A 174 6.77 5.89 -0.72
CA PRO A 174 8.11 6.47 -0.69
C PRO A 174 9.01 6.04 -1.83
N THR A 175 8.77 4.85 -2.40
CA THR A 175 9.61 4.26 -3.43
C THR A 175 8.83 4.12 -4.72
N PHE A 176 9.27 4.83 -5.77
CA PHE A 176 8.60 4.86 -7.07
C PHE A 176 7.12 5.22 -6.97
N GLY A 177 6.83 6.41 -6.47
CA GLY A 177 5.47 6.89 -6.24
C GLY A 177 4.54 6.73 -7.44
N ASN A 178 3.28 6.45 -7.17
CA ASN A 178 2.24 6.35 -8.19
C ASN A 178 1.27 7.54 -8.06
N PRO A 179 1.14 8.43 -9.05
CA PRO A 179 1.66 8.34 -10.43
C PRO A 179 3.00 9.06 -10.67
N SER A 180 3.59 9.70 -9.68
CA SER A 180 4.70 10.63 -9.86
C SER A 180 6.03 9.97 -10.29
N GLY A 181 6.27 8.71 -9.90
CA GLY A 181 7.57 8.06 -10.01
C GLY A 181 8.62 8.60 -9.04
N ALA A 182 8.26 9.53 -8.15
CA ALA A 182 9.20 10.15 -7.22
C ALA A 182 9.75 9.13 -6.23
N MET A 183 11.01 9.35 -5.86
CA MET A 183 11.74 8.55 -4.88
C MET A 183 12.02 9.39 -3.65
N LEU A 184 11.44 9.02 -2.52
CA LEU A 184 11.74 9.70 -1.26
C LEU A 184 13.20 9.47 -0.88
N SER A 185 13.95 10.57 -0.69
CA SER A 185 15.37 10.49 -0.33
C SER A 185 15.58 9.90 1.06
N LEU A 186 16.77 9.36 1.31
CA LEU A 186 17.12 8.80 2.61
C LEU A 186 16.94 9.81 3.75
N GLU A 187 17.36 11.05 3.54
CA GLU A 187 17.20 12.14 4.51
C GLU A 187 15.73 12.38 4.83
N ARG A 188 14.89 12.47 3.79
CA ARG A 188 13.44 12.68 3.97
C ARG A 188 12.76 11.47 4.60
N ARG A 189 13.20 10.24 4.35
CA ARG A 189 12.69 9.03 5.02
C ARG A 189 12.92 9.09 6.53
N ARG A 190 14.11 9.48 6.95
CA ARG A 190 14.40 9.70 8.38
C ARG A 190 13.53 10.81 8.95
N ARG A 191 13.41 11.91 8.24
CA ARG A 191 12.59 13.03 8.68
C ARG A 191 11.11 12.65 8.85
N VAL A 192 10.54 11.88 7.94
CA VAL A 192 9.17 11.36 8.08
C VAL A 192 8.99 10.56 9.37
N LEU A 193 9.93 9.67 9.69
CA LEU A 193 9.88 8.89 10.92
C LEU A 193 10.03 9.78 12.18
N GLU A 194 10.90 10.79 12.15
CA GLU A 194 11.03 11.78 13.22
C GLU A 194 9.73 12.57 13.41
N LEU A 195 9.07 12.96 12.33
CA LEU A 195 7.78 13.65 12.37
C LEU A 195 6.67 12.77 12.96
N ALA A 196 6.66 11.47 12.62
CA ALA A 196 5.73 10.51 13.21
C ALA A 196 5.85 10.51 14.75
N VAL A 197 7.07 10.43 15.26
CA VAL A 197 7.34 10.45 16.70
C VAL A 197 7.00 11.80 17.33
N LYS A 198 7.42 12.89 16.72
CA LYS A 198 7.19 14.25 17.22
C LYS A 198 5.69 14.55 17.39
N TYR A 199 4.90 14.15 16.42
CA TYR A 199 3.46 14.47 16.38
C TYR A 199 2.57 13.28 16.77
N GLN A 200 3.15 12.12 17.09
CA GLN A 200 2.41 10.89 17.40
C GLN A 200 1.38 10.56 16.32
N THR A 201 1.83 10.58 15.06
CA THR A 201 1.00 10.40 13.88
C THR A 201 1.37 9.09 13.18
N LEU A 202 0.36 8.29 12.83
CA LEU A 202 0.55 7.06 12.06
C LEU A 202 1.00 7.38 10.63
N ILE A 203 2.06 6.73 10.19
CA ILE A 203 2.53 6.72 8.81
C ILE A 203 2.14 5.38 8.18
N VAL A 204 1.48 5.44 7.04
CA VAL A 204 1.22 4.28 6.18
C VAL A 204 2.20 4.33 5.01
N GLU A 205 3.15 3.40 5.01
CA GLU A 205 4.09 3.20 3.92
C GLU A 205 3.55 2.15 2.96
N ASP A 206 3.20 2.55 1.75
CA ASP A 206 2.80 1.65 0.67
C ASP A 206 3.99 1.41 -0.25
N ASP A 207 4.42 0.14 -0.36
CA ASP A 207 5.64 -0.24 -1.07
C ASP A 207 5.39 -1.38 -2.08
N PRO A 208 4.66 -1.12 -3.17
CA PRO A 208 4.41 -2.14 -4.19
C PRO A 208 5.54 -2.30 -5.21
N TYR A 209 6.46 -1.33 -5.33
CA TYR A 209 7.42 -1.25 -6.43
C TYR A 209 8.89 -1.30 -6.01
N GLY A 210 9.19 -1.42 -4.72
CA GLY A 210 10.56 -1.32 -4.20
C GLY A 210 11.55 -2.32 -4.76
N ASP A 211 11.07 -3.47 -5.25
CA ASP A 211 11.91 -4.49 -5.87
C ASP A 211 12.13 -4.30 -7.37
N LEU A 212 11.40 -3.35 -8.00
CA LEU A 212 11.41 -3.12 -9.46
C LEU A 212 12.29 -1.91 -9.80
N TYR A 213 13.60 -2.02 -9.57
CA TYR A 213 14.53 -0.96 -9.92
C TYR A 213 15.49 -1.38 -11.03
N PHE A 214 15.94 -0.38 -11.79
CA PHE A 214 16.92 -0.51 -12.85
C PHE A 214 18.17 0.27 -12.44
N GLY A 215 19.27 -0.41 -12.15
CA GLY A 215 20.51 0.22 -11.71
C GLY A 215 20.64 0.24 -10.19
N GLU A 216 20.77 1.41 -9.57
CA GLU A 216 20.97 1.53 -8.13
C GLU A 216 19.73 1.16 -7.32
N ALA A 217 19.95 0.40 -6.24
CA ALA A 217 18.88 0.04 -5.33
C ALA A 217 18.27 1.26 -4.63
N PRO A 218 16.95 1.28 -4.37
CA PRO A 218 16.32 2.33 -3.59
C PRO A 218 16.93 2.45 -2.17
N PRO A 219 16.76 3.61 -1.51
CA PRO A 219 17.04 3.71 -0.08
C PRO A 219 16.25 2.67 0.72
N PRO A 220 16.69 2.31 1.93
CA PRO A 220 15.92 1.42 2.80
C PRO A 220 14.50 1.95 3.04
N SER A 221 13.53 1.05 3.13
CA SER A 221 12.14 1.42 3.46
C SER A 221 12.06 2.13 4.82
N LEU A 222 10.95 2.82 5.07
CA LEU A 222 10.69 3.39 6.40
C LEU A 222 10.70 2.30 7.47
N LEU A 223 10.18 1.12 7.16
CA LEU A 223 10.22 -0.02 8.07
C LEU A 223 11.64 -0.44 8.39
N ALA A 224 12.51 -0.54 7.40
CA ALA A 224 13.94 -0.88 7.60
C ALA A 224 14.70 0.19 8.39
N LEU A 225 14.32 1.46 8.24
CA LEU A 225 14.94 2.59 8.94
C LEU A 225 14.40 2.80 10.36
N SER A 226 13.22 2.27 10.68
CA SER A 226 12.52 2.54 11.93
C SER A 226 13.34 2.25 13.20
N PRO A 227 14.24 1.23 13.25
CA PRO A 227 15.11 1.03 14.41
C PRO A 227 16.07 2.20 14.68
N GLN A 228 16.38 3.02 13.68
CA GLN A 228 17.26 4.19 13.83
C GLN A 228 16.54 5.41 14.39
N VAL A 229 15.21 5.38 14.47
CA VAL A 229 14.37 6.46 15.01
C VAL A 229 13.49 5.88 16.11
N PRO A 230 13.95 5.89 17.36
CA PRO A 230 13.23 5.29 18.49
C PRO A 230 11.80 5.79 18.62
N GLY A 231 10.86 4.85 18.82
CA GLY A 231 9.43 5.13 18.90
C GLY A 231 8.68 5.18 17.58
N SER A 232 9.38 5.22 16.43
CA SER A 232 8.73 5.30 15.12
C SER A 232 8.08 3.99 14.68
N ARG A 233 8.59 2.84 15.13
CA ARG A 233 8.09 1.52 14.73
C ARG A 233 6.60 1.33 15.04
N ASP A 234 6.15 1.76 16.20
CA ASP A 234 4.77 1.64 16.64
C ASP A 234 3.82 2.62 15.95
N LEU A 235 4.36 3.57 15.19
CA LEU A 235 3.65 4.58 14.41
C LEU A 235 3.74 4.34 12.91
N LEU A 236 4.07 3.12 12.49
CA LEU A 236 4.29 2.75 11.10
C LEU A 236 3.47 1.51 10.74
N ALA A 237 2.66 1.62 9.69
CA ALA A 237 2.05 0.49 9.00
C ALA A 237 2.69 0.37 7.62
N HIS A 238 3.33 -0.77 7.35
CA HIS A 238 3.98 -1.05 6.08
C HIS A 238 3.12 -2.02 5.26
N CYS A 239 2.77 -1.63 4.05
CA CYS A 239 2.02 -2.45 3.09
C CYS A 239 2.96 -2.90 1.97
N GLY A 240 3.38 -4.15 2.02
CA GLY A 240 4.09 -4.81 0.92
C GLY A 240 3.13 -5.52 -0.01
N SER A 241 3.60 -5.94 -1.17
CA SER A 241 2.81 -6.69 -2.13
C SER A 241 3.67 -7.62 -2.97
N LEU A 242 3.15 -8.79 -3.28
CA LEU A 242 3.75 -9.73 -4.24
C LEU A 242 3.20 -9.53 -5.67
N SER A 243 2.25 -8.63 -5.85
CA SER A 243 1.54 -8.44 -7.12
C SER A 243 2.45 -8.02 -8.28
N LYS A 244 3.56 -7.36 -8.01
CA LYS A 244 4.48 -6.86 -9.04
C LYS A 244 5.74 -7.71 -9.18
N VAL A 245 6.02 -8.60 -8.24
CA VAL A 245 7.24 -9.44 -8.23
C VAL A 245 6.96 -10.91 -8.44
N LEU A 246 5.76 -11.39 -8.14
CA LEU A 246 5.34 -12.78 -8.37
C LEU A 246 4.13 -12.82 -9.31
N SER A 247 2.96 -12.48 -8.79
CA SER A 247 1.73 -12.31 -9.58
C SER A 247 0.67 -11.57 -8.76
N PRO A 248 -0.23 -10.81 -9.42
CA PRO A 248 -1.37 -10.19 -8.76
C PRO A 248 -2.38 -11.21 -8.23
#